data_337e60bec17c6cba0e98a6d3686f8aa4
#
_entry.id   337e60bec17c6cba0e98a6d3686f8aa4
#
_cell.length_a   1.000
_cell.length_b   1.000
_cell.length_c   1.000
_cell.angle_alpha   90.00
_cell.angle_beta   90.00
_cell.angle_gamma   90.00
#
_symmetry.space_group_name_H-M   'P 1'
#
loop_
_entity.id
_entity.type
_entity.pdbx_description
1 polymer ?
#
loop_
_entity_poly.entity_id
_entity_poly.type
_entity_poly.pdbx_seq_one_letter_code
_entity_poly.pdbx_strand_id
1 'polypeptide(L)'
;MKFFLTIFLSFFILSATAEDLIIDVRGYYTNDEIVMQNENKLVHYDSKGNWSDNFNNYGKFKCKGSLLINKSGKRTDNELVLCELEDVNGEYMWFIPKRSDSEWEAGVGKSSIVSATKKYEKLIGKTCVYAVSYYKDTFHTKTKCQN
;
A
#
# COMPACT_ATOMS: atom_id res chain seq x y z
N MET A 1 13.55 -43.88 -51.90
CA MET A 1 12.76 -43.83 -50.67
C MET A 1 13.36 -42.75 -49.76
N LYS A 2 12.75 -41.52 -49.76
CA LYS A 2 13.23 -40.37 -48.97
C LYS A 2 12.39 -40.29 -47.72
N PHE A 3 13.01 -40.51 -46.57
CA PHE A 3 12.39 -40.31 -45.26
C PHE A 3 12.40 -38.82 -44.91
N PHE A 4 11.20 -38.20 -44.88
CA PHE A 4 11.00 -36.86 -44.32
C PHE A 4 10.88 -36.98 -42.81
N LEU A 5 11.91 -36.53 -42.06
CA LEU A 5 11.90 -36.43 -40.62
C LEU A 5 11.28 -35.09 -40.22
N THR A 6 10.01 -35.08 -39.87
CA THR A 6 9.29 -33.88 -39.40
C THR A 6 9.61 -33.68 -37.92
N ILE A 7 10.47 -32.72 -37.60
CA ILE A 7 10.75 -32.31 -36.22
C ILE A 7 9.58 -31.43 -35.75
N PHE A 8 8.75 -32.00 -34.88
CA PHE A 8 7.70 -31.25 -34.17
C PHE A 8 8.36 -30.46 -33.05
N LEU A 9 8.63 -29.16 -33.29
CA LEU A 9 9.13 -28.24 -32.27
C LEU A 9 7.94 -27.79 -31.39
N SER A 10 7.72 -28.49 -30.25
CA SER A 10 6.71 -28.13 -29.28
C SER A 10 7.18 -26.86 -28.54
N PHE A 11 6.65 -25.70 -28.91
CA PHE A 11 6.79 -24.47 -28.16
C PHE A 11 6.02 -24.61 -26.83
N PHE A 12 6.71 -24.96 -25.77
CA PHE A 12 6.22 -24.76 -24.40
C PHE A 12 6.17 -23.25 -24.12
N ILE A 13 4.99 -22.66 -24.28
CA ILE A 13 4.73 -21.31 -23.80
C ILE A 13 4.67 -21.43 -22.27
N LEU A 14 5.80 -21.17 -21.59
CA LEU A 14 5.80 -20.91 -20.15
C LEU A 14 5.04 -19.58 -19.95
N SER A 15 3.80 -19.66 -19.55
CA SER A 15 3.07 -18.51 -19.03
C SER A 15 3.75 -18.11 -17.73
N ALA A 16 4.66 -17.15 -17.77
CA ALA A 16 5.19 -16.52 -16.58
C ALA A 16 4.03 -15.75 -15.92
N THR A 17 3.41 -16.32 -14.90
CA THR A 17 2.49 -15.59 -14.04
C THR A 17 3.30 -14.54 -13.30
N ALA A 18 3.04 -13.27 -13.59
CA ALA A 18 3.69 -12.18 -12.87
C ALA A 18 3.31 -12.29 -11.38
N GLU A 19 4.32 -12.35 -10.52
CA GLU A 19 4.11 -12.47 -9.07
C GLU A 19 3.55 -11.16 -8.51
N ASP A 20 2.58 -11.27 -7.58
CA ASP A 20 2.02 -10.13 -6.89
C ASP A 20 3.08 -9.42 -6.04
N LEU A 21 3.03 -8.09 -6.01
CA LEU A 21 3.87 -7.30 -5.12
C LEU A 21 3.24 -7.31 -3.71
N ILE A 22 4.01 -7.78 -2.73
CA ILE A 22 3.62 -7.77 -1.32
C ILE A 22 4.56 -6.83 -0.56
N ILE A 23 3.99 -5.80 0.07
CA ILE A 23 4.72 -4.81 0.85
C ILE A 23 4.35 -4.96 2.32
N ASP A 24 5.35 -5.06 3.17
CA ASP A 24 5.26 -5.06 4.63
C ASP A 24 5.79 -3.72 5.16
N VAL A 25 5.00 -3.03 6.00
CA VAL A 25 5.40 -1.75 6.62
C VAL A 25 5.24 -1.85 8.11
N ARG A 26 6.22 -1.36 8.86
CA ARG A 26 6.18 -1.25 10.34
C ARG A 26 6.73 0.09 10.77
N GLY A 27 6.09 0.68 11.76
CA GLY A 27 6.53 1.98 12.24
C GLY A 27 5.73 2.53 13.40
N TYR A 28 5.85 3.83 13.55
CA TYR A 28 5.19 4.62 14.58
C TYR A 28 4.28 5.65 13.93
N TYR A 29 3.25 6.05 14.64
CA TYR A 29 2.37 7.14 14.24
C TYR A 29 2.09 8.10 15.37
N THR A 30 1.76 9.31 15.00
CA THR A 30 1.26 10.35 15.90
C THR A 30 -0.01 10.95 15.34
N ASN A 31 -0.90 11.34 16.21
CA ASN A 31 -2.15 12.02 15.86
C ASN A 31 -2.24 13.33 16.62
N ASP A 32 -2.79 14.34 15.95
CA ASP A 32 -3.32 15.54 16.55
C ASP A 32 -4.79 15.66 16.15
N GLU A 33 -5.68 15.93 17.10
CA GLU A 33 -7.12 15.88 16.85
C GLU A 33 -7.86 17.16 17.27
N ILE A 34 -8.83 17.55 16.44
CA ILE A 34 -9.80 18.58 16.75
C ILE A 34 -11.16 17.90 16.92
N VAL A 35 -11.73 17.99 18.10
CA VAL A 35 -13.07 17.46 18.40
C VAL A 35 -14.11 18.53 18.09
N MET A 36 -15.11 18.20 17.26
CA MET A 36 -16.20 19.08 16.87
C MET A 36 -17.37 18.98 17.86
N GLN A 37 -18.25 19.98 17.86
CA GLN A 37 -19.43 20.00 18.74
C GLN A 37 -20.37 18.76 18.56
N ASN A 38 -20.39 18.16 17.38
CA ASN A 38 -21.16 16.95 17.07
C ASN A 38 -20.38 15.65 17.37
N GLU A 39 -19.30 15.74 18.14
CA GLU A 39 -18.42 14.63 18.53
C GLU A 39 -17.63 13.97 17.37
N ASN A 40 -17.74 14.49 16.16
CA ASN A 40 -16.84 14.09 15.09
C ASN A 40 -15.42 14.65 15.36
N LYS A 41 -14.41 13.96 14.85
CA LYS A 41 -13.01 14.35 15.02
C LYS A 41 -12.34 14.54 13.67
N LEU A 42 -11.68 15.68 13.49
CA LEU A 42 -10.66 15.82 12.46
C LEU A 42 -9.32 15.37 13.06
N VAL A 43 -8.71 14.37 12.46
CA VAL A 43 -7.43 13.83 12.93
C VAL A 43 -6.36 14.16 11.90
N HIS A 44 -5.33 14.84 12.33
CA HIS A 44 -4.09 14.98 11.57
C HIS A 44 -3.18 13.81 11.88
N TYR A 45 -2.84 13.04 10.84
CA TYR A 45 -2.11 11.79 10.94
C TYR A 45 -0.70 11.94 10.37
N ASP A 46 0.31 11.55 11.15
CA ASP A 46 1.71 11.46 10.71
C ASP A 46 2.25 10.09 11.11
N SER A 47 2.82 9.37 10.16
CA SER A 47 3.45 8.08 10.42
C SER A 47 4.75 7.92 9.67
N LYS A 48 5.67 7.17 10.27
CA LYS A 48 6.99 6.87 9.71
C LYS A 48 7.45 5.49 10.15
N GLY A 49 8.29 4.88 9.34
CA GLY A 49 8.83 3.56 9.64
C GLY A 49 9.70 3.02 8.54
N ASN A 50 9.75 1.70 8.48
CA ASN A 50 10.47 0.97 7.45
C ASN A 50 9.51 0.08 6.67
N TRP A 51 9.88 -0.23 5.45
CA TRP A 51 9.17 -1.15 4.60
C TRP A 51 10.10 -2.17 3.97
N SER A 52 9.55 -3.30 3.57
CA SER A 52 10.18 -4.32 2.72
C SER A 52 9.15 -4.96 1.81
N ASP A 53 9.59 -5.57 0.71
CA ASP A 53 8.72 -6.33 -0.18
C ASP A 53 9.26 -7.75 -0.45
N ASN A 54 8.44 -8.55 -1.14
CA ASN A 54 8.78 -9.92 -1.52
C ASN A 54 9.84 -10.02 -2.63
N PHE A 55 10.27 -8.89 -3.22
CA PHE A 55 11.37 -8.81 -4.19
C PHE A 55 12.67 -8.32 -3.56
N ASN A 56 12.78 -8.35 -2.21
CA ASN A 56 13.93 -7.90 -1.42
C ASN A 56 14.24 -6.40 -1.54
N ASN A 57 13.28 -5.57 -1.95
CA ASN A 57 13.41 -4.13 -1.79
C ASN A 57 13.02 -3.76 -0.35
N TYR A 58 13.66 -2.71 0.18
CA TYR A 58 13.40 -2.20 1.51
C TYR A 58 13.82 -0.73 1.61
N GLY A 59 13.36 -0.06 2.65
CA GLY A 59 13.71 1.33 2.85
C GLY A 59 12.85 2.03 3.89
N LYS A 60 12.66 3.35 3.70
CA LYS A 60 11.91 4.21 4.60
C LYS A 60 10.48 4.40 4.11
N PHE A 61 9.58 4.56 5.07
CA PHE A 61 8.17 4.83 4.87
C PHE A 61 7.76 6.07 5.65
N LYS A 62 6.90 6.89 5.04
CA LYS A 62 6.18 7.96 5.74
C LYS A 62 4.79 8.16 5.12
N CYS A 63 3.80 8.50 5.96
CA CYS A 63 2.50 9.00 5.52
C CYS A 63 2.16 10.26 6.28
N LYS A 64 1.48 11.18 5.59
CA LYS A 64 0.90 12.38 6.20
C LYS A 64 -0.49 12.64 5.62
N GLY A 65 -1.36 13.17 6.46
CA GLY A 65 -2.68 13.54 5.98
C GLY A 65 -3.67 13.85 7.08
N SER A 66 -4.92 14.01 6.67
CA SER A 66 -6.03 14.25 7.57
C SER A 66 -7.18 13.32 7.25
N LEU A 67 -7.89 12.91 8.27
CA LEU A 67 -9.06 12.05 8.15
C LEU A 67 -10.15 12.48 9.13
N LEU A 68 -11.39 12.21 8.78
CA LEU A 68 -12.53 12.52 9.60
C LEU A 68 -13.06 11.23 10.24
N ILE A 69 -13.14 11.23 11.57
CA ILE A 69 -13.71 10.15 12.37
C ILE A 69 -15.08 10.62 12.87
N ASN A 70 -16.12 9.80 12.65
CA ASN A 70 -17.45 10.10 13.15
C ASN A 70 -17.57 9.84 14.66
N LYS A 71 -18.68 10.28 15.26
CA LYS A 71 -18.94 10.11 16.70
C LYS A 71 -18.96 8.64 17.17
N SER A 72 -19.15 7.68 16.29
CA SER A 72 -19.06 6.24 16.62
C SER A 72 -17.64 5.67 16.51
N GLY A 73 -16.62 6.51 16.30
CA GLY A 73 -15.23 6.09 16.21
C GLY A 73 -14.81 5.54 14.85
N LYS A 74 -15.69 5.59 13.84
CA LYS A 74 -15.39 5.06 12.50
C LYS A 74 -14.85 6.13 11.56
N ARG A 75 -13.91 5.73 10.71
CA ARG A 75 -13.41 6.56 9.62
C ARG A 75 -14.49 6.80 8.58
N THR A 76 -14.54 8.02 8.06
CA THR A 76 -15.43 8.40 6.95
C THR A 76 -14.67 8.43 5.63
N ASP A 77 -15.37 8.61 4.51
CA ASP A 77 -14.76 8.76 3.19
C ASP A 77 -13.97 10.08 3.01
N ASN A 78 -14.15 11.04 3.94
CA ASN A 78 -13.45 12.32 3.92
C ASN A 78 -12.04 12.17 4.51
N GLU A 79 -11.17 11.51 3.77
CA GLU A 79 -9.77 11.37 4.13
C GLU A 79 -8.84 11.74 2.97
N LEU A 80 -7.77 12.40 3.29
CA LEU A 80 -6.65 12.66 2.38
C LEU A 80 -5.35 12.32 3.09
N VAL A 81 -4.84 11.13 2.82
CA VAL A 81 -3.54 10.64 3.31
C VAL A 81 -2.67 10.33 2.11
N LEU A 82 -1.45 10.84 2.09
CA LEU A 82 -0.42 10.51 1.10
C LEU A 82 0.70 9.76 1.80
N CYS A 83 1.08 8.62 1.25
CA CYS A 83 2.18 7.79 1.71
C CYS A 83 3.31 7.76 0.69
N GLU A 84 4.53 7.73 1.19
CA GLU A 84 5.76 7.63 0.41
C GLU A 84 6.60 6.46 0.90
N LEU A 85 7.08 5.65 -0.03
CA LEU A 85 8.14 4.67 0.17
C LEU A 85 9.39 5.14 -0.58
N GLU A 86 10.49 5.25 0.14
CA GLU A 86 11.82 5.48 -0.41
C GLU A 86 12.64 4.21 -0.22
N ASP A 87 13.20 3.67 -1.29
CA ASP A 87 14.10 2.53 -1.16
C ASP A 87 15.56 2.95 -0.94
N VAL A 88 16.42 1.98 -0.63
CA VAL A 88 17.85 2.22 -0.36
C VAL A 88 18.63 2.78 -1.55
N ASN A 89 18.06 2.75 -2.77
CA ASN A 89 18.65 3.31 -3.99
C ASN A 89 18.13 4.72 -4.30
N GLY A 90 17.25 5.29 -3.44
CA GLY A 90 16.62 6.58 -3.66
C GLY A 90 15.51 6.54 -4.71
N GLU A 91 14.89 5.39 -4.95
CA GLU A 91 13.70 5.26 -5.78
C GLU A 91 12.43 5.33 -4.93
N TYR A 92 11.36 5.89 -5.50
CA TYR A 92 10.15 6.22 -4.74
C TYR A 92 8.90 5.58 -5.31
N MET A 93 7.94 5.30 -4.41
CA MET A 93 6.52 5.07 -4.71
C MET A 93 5.66 5.96 -3.81
N TRP A 94 4.62 6.57 -4.40
CA TRP A 94 3.61 7.33 -3.65
C TRP A 94 2.24 6.69 -3.84
N PHE A 95 1.51 6.55 -2.72
CA PHE A 95 0.15 6.01 -2.76
C PHE A 95 -0.81 6.73 -1.81
N ILE A 96 -2.07 6.66 -2.20
CA ILE A 96 -3.19 7.18 -1.42
C ILE A 96 -3.97 5.99 -0.88
N PRO A 97 -3.86 5.68 0.43
CA PRO A 97 -4.70 4.70 1.09
C PRO A 97 -6.11 5.26 1.31
N LYS A 98 -7.12 4.39 1.20
CA LYS A 98 -8.51 4.70 1.55
C LYS A 98 -9.10 3.57 2.38
N ARG A 99 -9.77 3.93 3.47
CA ARG A 99 -10.42 3.00 4.36
C ARG A 99 -11.60 3.68 5.06
N SER A 100 -12.81 3.43 4.58
CA SER A 100 -14.06 3.93 5.17
C SER A 100 -14.78 2.87 6.00
N ASP A 101 -15.70 3.29 6.85
CA ASP A 101 -16.57 2.45 7.69
C ASP A 101 -15.84 1.39 8.53
N SER A 102 -14.60 1.66 8.90
CA SER A 102 -13.75 0.74 9.67
C SER A 102 -13.34 1.35 11.01
N GLU A 103 -13.10 0.48 11.97
CA GLU A 103 -12.55 0.86 13.27
C GLU A 103 -11.16 1.49 13.11
N TRP A 104 -10.77 2.29 14.10
CA TRP A 104 -9.45 2.94 14.07
C TRP A 104 -8.31 1.91 14.21
N GLU A 105 -8.40 1.00 15.20
CA GLU A 105 -7.31 0.12 15.62
C GLU A 105 -6.90 -0.92 14.57
N ALA A 106 -7.82 -1.33 13.70
CA ALA A 106 -7.51 -2.29 12.66
C ALA A 106 -8.49 -2.18 11.48
N GLY A 107 -8.07 -2.66 10.31
CA GLY A 107 -8.98 -2.75 9.16
C GLY A 107 -8.28 -3.06 7.86
N VAL A 108 -9.13 -3.28 6.86
CA VAL A 108 -8.71 -3.52 5.48
C VAL A 108 -9.15 -2.34 4.63
N GLY A 109 -8.29 -1.92 3.72
CA GLY A 109 -8.57 -0.83 2.80
C GLY A 109 -7.97 -1.08 1.42
N LYS A 110 -8.14 -0.10 0.55
CA LYS A 110 -7.51 -0.06 -0.77
C LYS A 110 -6.51 1.09 -0.83
N SER A 111 -5.46 0.94 -1.62
CA SER A 111 -4.54 2.03 -1.93
C SER A 111 -4.28 2.08 -3.42
N SER A 112 -4.14 3.29 -3.94
CA SER A 112 -3.78 3.52 -5.36
C SER A 112 -2.38 4.08 -5.44
N ILE A 113 -1.52 3.49 -6.27
CA ILE A 113 -0.19 4.03 -6.57
C ILE A 113 -0.38 5.19 -7.53
N VAL A 114 -0.11 6.41 -7.07
CA VAL A 114 -0.40 7.65 -7.82
C VAL A 114 0.82 8.21 -8.52
N SER A 115 2.02 7.86 -8.06
CA SER A 115 3.29 8.27 -8.67
C SER A 115 4.40 7.28 -8.27
N ALA A 116 5.45 7.21 -9.07
CA ALA A 116 6.62 6.40 -8.79
C ALA A 116 7.81 6.84 -9.65
N THR A 117 9.02 6.40 -9.29
CA THR A 117 10.24 6.63 -10.08
C THR A 117 10.76 5.33 -10.69
N LYS A 118 11.38 5.44 -11.86
CA LYS A 118 12.11 4.39 -12.60
C LYS A 118 11.50 2.99 -12.48
N LYS A 119 12.12 2.10 -11.68
CA LYS A 119 11.72 0.68 -11.61
C LYS A 119 10.29 0.45 -11.12
N TYR A 120 9.74 1.43 -10.41
CA TYR A 120 8.38 1.36 -9.87
C TYR A 120 7.33 2.03 -10.78
N GLU A 121 7.71 2.74 -11.87
CA GLU A 121 6.78 3.45 -12.76
C GLU A 121 5.69 2.54 -13.34
N LYS A 122 6.02 1.28 -13.63
CA LYS A 122 5.05 0.26 -14.10
C LYS A 122 3.91 -0.04 -13.13
N LEU A 123 4.04 0.41 -11.87
CA LEU A 123 3.03 0.23 -10.83
C LEU A 123 2.03 1.39 -10.75
N ILE A 124 2.30 2.52 -11.42
CA ILE A 124 1.41 3.69 -11.41
C ILE A 124 0.02 3.30 -11.93
N GLY A 125 -1.01 3.73 -11.19
CA GLY A 125 -2.41 3.42 -11.49
C GLY A 125 -2.90 2.08 -10.93
N LYS A 126 -2.01 1.22 -10.41
CA LYS A 126 -2.44 -0.03 -9.77
C LYS A 126 -3.14 0.24 -8.45
N THR A 127 -4.17 -0.56 -8.20
CA THR A 127 -4.89 -0.58 -6.92
C THR A 127 -4.44 -1.80 -6.13
N CYS A 128 -4.08 -1.56 -4.88
CA CYS A 128 -3.64 -2.58 -3.94
C CYS A 128 -4.67 -2.73 -2.81
N VAL A 129 -4.72 -3.89 -2.19
CA VAL A 129 -5.47 -4.11 -0.95
C VAL A 129 -4.47 -4.11 0.20
N TYR A 130 -4.78 -3.42 1.29
CA TYR A 130 -3.96 -3.45 2.49
C TYR A 130 -4.75 -3.80 3.74
N ALA A 131 -4.08 -4.44 4.69
CA ALA A 131 -4.56 -4.63 6.04
C ALA A 131 -3.62 -3.88 7.00
N VAL A 132 -4.19 -3.18 7.97
CA VAL A 132 -3.43 -2.45 8.99
C VAL A 132 -3.93 -2.81 10.37
N SER A 133 -3.01 -2.87 11.33
CA SER A 133 -3.29 -2.95 12.75
C SER A 133 -2.43 -1.94 13.52
N TYR A 134 -3.01 -1.35 14.54
CA TYR A 134 -2.34 -0.41 15.44
C TYR A 134 -2.26 -1.01 16.85
N TYR A 135 -1.14 -0.76 17.50
CA TYR A 135 -0.96 -1.10 18.91
C TYR A 135 -0.17 0.02 19.61
N LYS A 136 -0.84 0.73 20.52
CA LYS A 136 -0.30 1.95 21.13
C LYS A 136 0.08 2.98 20.05
N ASP A 137 1.34 3.37 20.00
CA ASP A 137 1.94 4.30 19.04
C ASP A 137 2.55 3.60 17.81
N THR A 138 2.43 2.27 17.71
CA THR A 138 2.99 1.48 16.61
C THR A 138 1.92 0.99 15.65
N PHE A 139 2.33 0.69 14.41
CA PHE A 139 1.47 0.05 13.42
C PHE A 139 2.23 -0.98 12.59
N HIS A 140 1.46 -1.90 12.04
CA HIS A 140 1.90 -2.84 11.03
C HIS A 140 0.88 -2.85 9.88
N THR A 141 1.38 -2.75 8.65
CA THR A 141 0.56 -2.81 7.44
C THR A 141 1.12 -3.85 6.49
N LYS A 142 0.25 -4.67 5.92
CA LYS A 142 0.58 -5.56 4.81
C LYS A 142 -0.25 -5.19 3.60
N THR A 143 0.40 -4.91 2.49
CA THR A 143 -0.23 -4.46 1.23
C THR A 143 0.04 -5.47 0.13
N LYS A 144 -0.99 -5.81 -0.64
CA LYS A 144 -0.90 -6.69 -1.82
C LYS A 144 -1.38 -5.95 -3.05
N CYS A 145 -0.50 -5.80 -4.04
CA CYS A 145 -0.82 -5.25 -5.36
C CYS A 145 -0.82 -6.39 -6.38
N GLN A 146 -1.92 -6.56 -7.11
CA GLN A 146 -1.99 -7.52 -8.20
C GLN A 146 -1.23 -7.00 -9.43
N ASN A 147 -0.48 -7.89 -10.06
CA ASN A 147 0.20 -7.60 -11.33
C ASN A 147 -0.75 -7.64 -12.51
#